data_efbb1f96e5834f4cc10b3bb69e21583d
#
_entry.id   efbb1f96e5834f4cc10b3bb69e21583d
#
_cell.length_a   1.000
_cell.length_b   1.000
_cell.length_c   1.000
_cell.angle_alpha   90.00
_cell.angle_beta   90.00
_cell.angle_gamma   90.00
#
_symmetry.space_group_name_H-M   'P 1'
#
loop_
_entity.id
_entity.type
_entity.pdbx_description
1 polymer ?
#
loop_
_entity_poly.entity_id
_entity_poly.type
_entity_poly.pdbx_seq_one_letter_code
_entity_poly.pdbx_strand_id
1 'polypeptide(L)'
;FILWFGWYGFNGAACTTIEDLGSVFLTTTVSPAIATVTCMVFTWIKYGKPDVSMCLNASLAGLVAITASCDVTDAAGAIVIGIVAGLLVVFGVWLLDYKLHIDDPVGAVAVHMMNGIWGTIAVGLFATSKAPGYAIAIESGAIKAEGLFYGGGFTQLGLQLLGFVSVAAWAAVCMTIVFFVIKATIGLRATEEEEIKGLDICEHGLTSAYAGFELGTAGMPDITYEDVVSVGSESMENSVPAMIKTSDIPDENKITKVEILMKQ
;
A
#
# COMPACT_ATOMS: atom_id res chain seq x y z
N PHE A 1 -8.71 -8.52 4.57
CA PHE A 1 -9.39 -8.99 5.79
C PHE A 1 -8.52 -9.95 6.60
N ILE A 2 -7.88 -10.95 5.99
CA ILE A 2 -6.98 -11.88 6.70
C ILE A 2 -5.83 -11.13 7.37
N LEU A 3 -5.22 -10.18 6.67
CA LEU A 3 -4.16 -9.33 7.22
C LEU A 3 -4.65 -8.47 8.39
N TRP A 4 -5.84 -7.88 8.27
CA TRP A 4 -6.42 -7.11 9.37
C TRP A 4 -6.68 -7.97 10.60
N PHE A 5 -7.26 -9.15 10.41
CA PHE A 5 -7.46 -10.11 11.49
C PHE A 5 -6.12 -10.47 12.17
N GLY A 6 -5.09 -10.77 11.39
CA GLY A 6 -3.75 -11.07 11.92
C GLY A 6 -3.11 -9.89 12.67
N TRP A 7 -3.51 -8.65 12.33
CA TRP A 7 -2.96 -7.45 12.95
C TRP A 7 -3.37 -7.28 14.42
N TYR A 8 -4.51 -7.81 14.83
CA TYR A 8 -4.85 -7.87 16.25
C TYR A 8 -3.84 -8.70 17.05
N GLY A 9 -3.39 -9.84 16.49
CA GLY A 9 -2.30 -10.60 17.07
C GLY A 9 -0.97 -9.85 17.02
N PHE A 10 -0.68 -9.18 15.91
CA PHE A 10 0.55 -8.42 15.73
C PHE A 10 0.67 -7.28 16.77
N ASN A 11 -0.34 -6.42 16.88
CA ASN A 11 -0.34 -5.30 17.82
C ASN A 11 -0.57 -5.77 19.27
N GLY A 12 -1.40 -6.78 19.50
CA GLY A 12 -1.74 -7.26 20.82
C GLY A 12 -0.69 -8.16 21.49
N ALA A 13 0.29 -8.66 20.72
CA ALA A 13 1.27 -9.62 21.24
C ALA A 13 2.17 -9.07 22.38
N ALA A 14 2.33 -7.74 22.43
CA ALA A 14 3.14 -7.08 23.46
C ALA A 14 2.33 -6.63 24.70
N CYS A 15 1.00 -6.75 24.67
CA CYS A 15 0.13 -6.35 25.78
C CYS A 15 0.30 -7.28 26.98
N THR A 16 0.40 -6.69 28.18
CA THR A 16 0.57 -7.43 29.43
C THR A 16 -0.67 -7.44 30.31
N THR A 17 -1.67 -6.59 30.01
CA THR A 17 -2.94 -6.50 30.74
C THR A 17 -4.12 -6.62 29.77
N ILE A 18 -5.29 -7.02 30.31
CA ILE A 18 -6.53 -7.13 29.50
C ILE A 18 -7.02 -5.73 29.08
N GLU A 19 -6.84 -4.73 29.93
CA GLU A 19 -7.23 -3.35 29.66
C GLU A 19 -6.42 -2.76 28.50
N ASP A 20 -5.11 -3.01 28.50
CA ASP A 20 -4.23 -2.61 27.40
C ASP A 20 -4.58 -3.33 26.12
N LEU A 21 -4.77 -4.65 26.16
CA LEU A 21 -5.18 -5.44 25.01
C LEU A 21 -6.51 -4.94 24.41
N GLY A 22 -7.49 -4.62 25.25
CA GLY A 22 -8.77 -4.05 24.81
C GLY A 22 -8.59 -2.69 24.13
N SER A 23 -7.73 -1.83 24.64
CA SER A 23 -7.39 -0.54 24.05
C SER A 23 -6.69 -0.70 22.71
N VAL A 24 -5.71 -1.59 22.62
CA VAL A 24 -4.98 -1.91 21.38
C VAL A 24 -5.93 -2.46 20.31
N PHE A 25 -6.88 -3.32 20.67
CA PHE A 25 -7.88 -3.81 19.72
C PHE A 25 -8.80 -2.69 19.22
N LEU A 26 -9.18 -1.78 20.10
CA LEU A 26 -9.97 -0.61 19.71
C LEU A 26 -9.22 0.28 18.71
N THR A 27 -8.00 0.69 19.04
CA THR A 27 -7.20 1.57 18.17
C THR A 27 -6.85 0.90 16.83
N THR A 28 -6.54 -0.41 16.86
CA THR A 28 -6.29 -1.24 15.67
C THR A 28 -7.54 -1.43 14.80
N THR A 29 -8.72 -1.28 15.35
CA THR A 29 -9.99 -1.28 14.59
C THR A 29 -10.31 0.11 14.04
N VAL A 30 -10.20 1.14 14.86
CA VAL A 30 -10.62 2.50 14.52
C VAL A 30 -9.76 3.10 13.40
N SER A 31 -8.45 3.03 13.51
CA SER A 31 -7.56 3.67 12.54
C SER A 31 -7.76 3.13 11.10
N PRO A 32 -7.71 1.82 10.83
CA PRO A 32 -7.90 1.31 9.47
C PRO A 32 -9.33 1.52 8.95
N ALA A 33 -10.35 1.46 9.81
CA ALA A 33 -11.73 1.75 9.41
C ALA A 33 -11.87 3.21 8.94
N ILE A 34 -11.35 4.14 9.71
CA ILE A 34 -11.34 5.57 9.37
C ILE A 34 -10.49 5.85 8.12
N ALA A 35 -9.32 5.22 7.99
CA ALA A 35 -8.48 5.36 6.80
C ALA A 35 -9.22 4.91 5.54
N THR A 36 -9.90 3.76 5.60
CA THR A 36 -10.72 3.24 4.49
C THR A 36 -11.85 4.21 4.12
N VAL A 37 -12.62 4.68 5.10
CA VAL A 37 -13.73 5.64 4.86
C VAL A 37 -13.19 6.95 4.30
N THR A 38 -12.10 7.46 4.82
CA THR A 38 -11.46 8.70 4.33
C THR A 38 -11.02 8.57 2.87
N CYS A 39 -10.35 7.47 2.54
CA CYS A 39 -9.92 7.16 1.18
C CYS A 39 -11.13 7.00 0.25
N MET A 40 -12.16 6.27 0.69
CA MET A 40 -13.39 6.07 -0.08
C MET A 40 -14.06 7.41 -0.41
N VAL A 41 -14.27 8.27 0.57
CA VAL A 41 -14.87 9.59 0.38
C VAL A 41 -14.01 10.47 -0.52
N PHE A 42 -12.69 10.49 -0.29
CA PHE A 42 -11.76 11.28 -1.09
C PHE A 42 -11.75 10.85 -2.56
N THR A 43 -11.62 9.55 -2.83
CA THR A 43 -11.61 9.02 -4.20
C THR A 43 -12.96 9.20 -4.88
N TRP A 44 -14.07 9.06 -4.14
CA TRP A 44 -15.41 9.33 -4.66
C TRP A 44 -15.58 10.78 -5.11
N ILE A 45 -15.18 11.73 -4.27
CA ILE A 45 -15.25 13.16 -4.61
C ILE A 45 -14.37 13.50 -5.81
N LYS A 46 -13.14 12.95 -5.81
CA LYS A 46 -12.13 13.28 -6.83
C LYS A 46 -12.37 12.61 -8.18
N TYR A 47 -12.82 11.36 -8.19
CA TYR A 47 -12.95 10.54 -9.40
C TYR A 47 -14.40 10.19 -9.76
N GLY A 48 -15.37 10.63 -8.98
CA GLY A 48 -16.80 10.35 -9.20
C GLY A 48 -17.25 8.95 -8.76
N LYS A 49 -16.32 8.06 -8.44
CA LYS A 49 -16.57 6.70 -7.91
C LYS A 49 -15.50 6.35 -6.89
N PRO A 50 -15.86 5.58 -5.84
CA PRO A 50 -14.86 5.07 -4.91
C PRO A 50 -13.95 4.05 -5.61
N ASP A 51 -12.65 4.14 -5.31
CA ASP A 51 -11.66 3.19 -5.81
C ASP A 51 -11.50 2.05 -4.80
N VAL A 52 -11.88 0.84 -5.20
CA VAL A 52 -11.87 -0.34 -4.31
C VAL A 52 -10.44 -0.76 -3.94
N SER A 53 -9.52 -0.79 -4.91
CA SER A 53 -8.12 -1.13 -4.66
C SER A 53 -7.46 -0.15 -3.70
N MET A 54 -7.71 1.15 -3.91
CA MET A 54 -7.21 2.19 -3.03
C MET A 54 -7.81 2.12 -1.63
N CYS A 55 -9.10 1.77 -1.49
CA CYS A 55 -9.75 1.54 -0.19
C CYS A 55 -9.15 0.34 0.56
N LEU A 56 -8.80 -0.74 -0.14
CA LEU A 56 -8.11 -1.89 0.45
C LEU A 56 -6.70 -1.51 0.91
N ASN A 57 -5.95 -0.78 0.09
CA ASN A 57 -4.65 -0.22 0.48
C ASN A 57 -4.76 0.74 1.67
N ALA A 58 -5.81 1.55 1.73
CA ALA A 58 -6.04 2.46 2.86
C ALA A 58 -6.33 1.72 4.16
N SER A 59 -7.01 0.57 4.12
CA SER A 59 -7.20 -0.26 5.31
C SER A 59 -5.86 -0.75 5.86
N LEU A 60 -4.95 -1.20 5.00
CA LEU A 60 -3.59 -1.60 5.40
C LEU A 60 -2.77 -0.38 5.86
N ALA A 61 -2.87 0.75 5.18
CA ALA A 61 -2.20 1.99 5.57
C ALA A 61 -2.59 2.45 6.97
N GLY A 62 -3.88 2.35 7.33
CA GLY A 62 -4.38 2.64 8.66
C GLY A 62 -3.87 1.68 9.73
N LEU A 63 -3.73 0.38 9.40
CA LEU A 63 -3.11 -0.61 10.27
C LEU A 63 -1.63 -0.30 10.50
N VAL A 64 -0.88 -0.02 9.45
CA VAL A 64 0.53 0.37 9.54
C VAL A 64 0.71 1.64 10.37
N ALA A 65 -0.10 2.67 10.12
CA ALA A 65 -0.01 3.96 10.79
C ALA A 65 -0.30 3.88 12.30
N ILE A 66 -1.19 2.99 12.74
CA ILE A 66 -1.51 2.85 14.16
C ILE A 66 -0.52 1.97 14.92
N THR A 67 0.23 1.11 14.22
CA THR A 67 1.04 0.07 14.85
C THR A 67 2.04 0.61 15.88
N ALA A 68 2.72 1.72 15.58
CA ALA A 68 3.71 2.27 16.48
C ALA A 68 3.11 2.94 17.76
N SER A 69 1.83 3.30 17.72
CA SER A 69 1.18 4.06 18.80
C SER A 69 -0.05 3.35 19.38
N CYS A 70 -0.34 2.12 18.98
CA CYS A 70 -1.60 1.44 19.29
C CYS A 70 -1.87 1.28 20.80
N ASP A 71 -0.84 1.14 21.61
CA ASP A 71 -0.86 0.96 23.07
C ASP A 71 -0.78 2.28 23.84
N VAL A 72 -0.29 3.35 23.21
CA VAL A 72 -0.03 4.65 23.87
C VAL A 72 -0.91 5.79 23.39
N THR A 73 -1.86 5.53 22.49
CA THR A 73 -2.81 6.53 21.99
C THR A 73 -4.25 6.20 22.39
N ASP A 74 -5.10 7.22 22.46
CA ASP A 74 -6.54 7.05 22.67
C ASP A 74 -7.32 6.94 21.34
N ALA A 75 -8.63 6.69 21.42
CA ALA A 75 -9.48 6.57 20.25
C ALA A 75 -9.51 7.87 19.39
N ALA A 76 -9.38 9.04 20.00
CA ALA A 76 -9.34 10.31 19.28
C ALA A 76 -8.07 10.44 18.44
N GLY A 77 -6.92 10.09 19.02
CA GLY A 77 -5.66 9.99 18.29
C GLY A 77 -5.73 8.98 17.15
N ALA A 78 -6.29 7.79 17.39
CA ALA A 78 -6.45 6.75 16.37
C ALA A 78 -7.32 7.21 15.19
N ILE A 79 -8.37 8.02 15.41
CA ILE A 79 -9.19 8.63 14.35
C ILE A 79 -8.35 9.56 13.47
N VAL A 80 -7.58 10.46 14.09
CA VAL A 80 -6.74 11.42 13.34
C VAL A 80 -5.65 10.69 12.57
N ILE A 81 -5.00 9.69 13.20
CA ILE A 81 -4.00 8.84 12.54
C ILE A 81 -4.59 8.17 11.31
N GLY A 82 -5.79 7.61 11.42
CA GLY A 82 -6.49 6.97 10.31
C GLY A 82 -6.87 7.94 9.18
N ILE A 83 -7.36 9.15 9.50
CA ILE A 83 -7.67 10.16 8.49
C ILE A 83 -6.43 10.50 7.66
N VAL A 84 -5.33 10.78 8.32
CA VAL A 84 -4.07 11.11 7.63
C VAL A 84 -3.57 9.92 6.80
N ALA A 85 -3.63 8.71 7.34
CA ALA A 85 -3.21 7.50 6.62
C ALA A 85 -4.01 7.28 5.33
N GLY A 86 -5.33 7.46 5.37
CA GLY A 86 -6.20 7.31 4.20
C GLY A 86 -5.93 8.33 3.10
N LEU A 87 -5.53 9.56 3.45
CA LEU A 87 -5.11 10.57 2.47
C LEU A 87 -3.68 10.32 1.98
N LEU A 88 -2.79 9.93 2.88
CA LEU A 88 -1.37 9.74 2.59
C LEU A 88 -1.13 8.60 1.60
N VAL A 89 -1.89 7.51 1.68
CA VAL A 89 -1.77 6.40 0.73
C VAL A 89 -2.16 6.82 -0.69
N VAL A 90 -3.24 7.57 -0.85
CA VAL A 90 -3.65 8.08 -2.18
C VAL A 90 -2.63 9.05 -2.74
N PHE A 91 -2.14 9.95 -1.89
CA PHE A 91 -1.08 10.89 -2.29
C PHE A 91 0.21 10.16 -2.63
N GLY A 92 0.59 9.14 -1.85
CA GLY A 92 1.81 8.36 -2.04
C GLY A 92 1.82 7.61 -3.37
N VAL A 93 0.74 6.90 -3.68
CA VAL A 93 0.61 6.22 -4.98
C VAL A 93 0.67 7.24 -6.12
N TRP A 94 -0.09 8.34 -6.03
CA TRP A 94 -0.03 9.39 -7.04
C TRP A 94 1.38 9.98 -7.21
N LEU A 95 2.10 10.21 -6.12
CA LEU A 95 3.44 10.78 -6.14
C LEU A 95 4.43 9.83 -6.82
N LEU A 96 4.41 8.55 -6.45
CA LEU A 96 5.35 7.55 -6.97
C LEU A 96 5.07 7.27 -8.45
N ASP A 97 3.86 6.89 -8.80
CA ASP A 97 3.52 6.46 -10.16
C ASP A 97 3.50 7.63 -11.16
N TYR A 98 2.79 8.73 -10.83
CA TYR A 98 2.53 9.78 -11.80
C TYR A 98 3.53 10.93 -11.80
N LYS A 99 4.26 11.15 -10.68
CA LYS A 99 5.22 12.25 -10.59
C LYS A 99 6.66 11.79 -10.65
N LEU A 100 6.99 10.75 -9.90
CA LEU A 100 8.37 10.25 -9.82
C LEU A 100 8.63 9.12 -10.82
N HIS A 101 7.58 8.53 -11.40
CA HIS A 101 7.66 7.38 -12.31
C HIS A 101 8.46 6.21 -11.70
N ILE A 102 8.25 6.00 -10.40
CA ILE A 102 8.81 4.87 -9.64
C ILE A 102 7.74 3.79 -9.60
N ASP A 103 8.08 2.61 -10.09
CA ASP A 103 7.21 1.46 -10.13
C ASP A 103 6.93 0.94 -8.71
N ASP A 104 5.67 1.06 -8.28
CA ASP A 104 5.15 0.52 -7.01
C ASP A 104 3.80 -0.17 -7.28
N PRO A 105 3.79 -1.34 -7.95
CA PRO A 105 2.60 -1.93 -8.58
C PRO A 105 1.48 -2.27 -7.61
N VAL A 106 1.81 -2.49 -6.33
CA VAL A 106 0.84 -2.80 -5.28
C VAL A 106 0.71 -1.69 -4.22
N GLY A 107 1.37 -0.56 -4.42
CA GLY A 107 1.36 0.56 -3.48
C GLY A 107 2.13 0.26 -2.18
N ALA A 108 3.10 -0.65 -2.21
CA ALA A 108 3.82 -1.09 -1.01
C ALA A 108 4.58 0.06 -0.33
N VAL A 109 5.22 0.93 -1.10
CA VAL A 109 5.95 2.10 -0.57
C VAL A 109 4.96 3.09 0.06
N ALA A 110 3.84 3.37 -0.62
CA ALA A 110 2.81 4.26 -0.11
C ALA A 110 2.15 3.72 1.16
N VAL A 111 1.84 2.42 1.21
CA VAL A 111 1.20 1.77 2.35
C VAL A 111 2.17 1.61 3.52
N HIS A 112 3.35 1.04 3.31
CA HIS A 112 4.23 0.64 4.41
C HIS A 112 5.25 1.71 4.77
N MET A 113 6.03 2.23 3.81
CA MET A 113 7.05 3.22 4.12
C MET A 113 6.43 4.55 4.57
N MET A 114 5.55 5.13 3.77
CA MET A 114 5.01 6.46 4.08
C MET A 114 4.13 6.43 5.34
N ASN A 115 3.28 5.43 5.49
CA ASN A 115 2.44 5.30 6.68
C ASN A 115 3.18 4.77 7.89
N GLY A 116 4.28 4.03 7.73
CA GLY A 116 5.19 3.69 8.83
C GLY A 116 5.91 4.91 9.39
N ILE A 117 6.39 5.81 8.52
CA ILE A 117 6.94 7.11 8.93
C ILE A 117 5.88 7.93 9.68
N TRP A 118 4.68 8.02 9.12
CA TRP A 118 3.57 8.72 9.77
C TRP A 118 3.24 8.13 11.14
N GLY A 119 3.13 6.80 11.26
CA GLY A 119 2.85 6.11 12.51
C GLY A 119 3.93 6.35 13.57
N THR A 120 5.19 6.36 13.18
CA THR A 120 6.31 6.68 14.08
C THR A 120 6.21 8.12 14.59
N ILE A 121 5.92 9.08 13.70
CA ILE A 121 5.70 10.49 14.09
C ILE A 121 4.47 10.62 14.99
N ALA A 122 3.42 9.84 14.72
CA ALA A 122 2.16 9.87 15.48
C ALA A 122 2.35 9.54 16.97
N VAL A 123 3.30 8.67 17.34
CA VAL A 123 3.67 8.47 18.77
C VAL A 123 4.10 9.79 19.41
N GLY A 124 4.94 10.56 18.73
CA GLY A 124 5.41 11.85 19.20
C GLY A 124 4.33 12.93 19.29
N LEU A 125 3.22 12.74 18.58
CA LEU A 125 2.10 13.69 18.56
C LEU A 125 0.98 13.29 19.53
N PHE A 126 0.64 11.99 19.62
CA PHE A 126 -0.60 11.47 20.20
C PHE A 126 -0.42 10.55 21.40
N ALA A 127 0.81 10.25 21.85
CA ALA A 127 1.00 9.48 23.09
C ALA A 127 0.34 10.19 24.28
N THR A 128 -0.43 9.46 25.09
CA THR A 128 -1.22 10.04 26.18
C THR A 128 -1.32 9.10 27.37
N SER A 129 -1.24 9.69 28.58
CA SER A 129 -1.45 8.98 29.84
C SER A 129 -2.86 8.40 30.02
N LYS A 130 -3.80 8.75 29.14
CA LYS A 130 -5.14 8.16 29.10
C LYS A 130 -5.16 6.73 28.52
N ALA A 131 -4.16 6.36 27.73
CA ALA A 131 -4.05 5.02 27.16
C ALA A 131 -3.53 4.04 28.24
N PRO A 132 -4.14 2.85 28.40
CA PRO A 132 -3.75 1.87 29.41
C PRO A 132 -2.28 1.44 29.32
N GLY A 133 -1.74 1.30 28.09
CA GLY A 133 -0.36 0.90 27.85
C GLY A 133 0.68 1.98 28.15
N TYR A 134 0.27 3.25 28.33
CA TYR A 134 1.19 4.37 28.48
C TYR A 134 2.16 4.21 29.69
N ALA A 135 1.64 3.80 30.85
CA ALA A 135 2.47 3.62 32.04
C ALA A 135 3.54 2.54 31.84
N ILE A 136 3.17 1.44 31.18
CA ILE A 136 4.08 0.34 30.83
C ILE A 136 5.15 0.83 29.85
N ALA A 137 4.76 1.63 28.86
CA ALA A 137 5.67 2.19 27.87
C ALA A 137 6.67 3.19 28.47
N ILE A 138 6.26 3.98 29.47
CA ILE A 138 7.17 4.85 30.24
C ILE A 138 8.14 4.01 31.10
N GLU A 139 7.63 3.01 31.82
CA GLU A 139 8.44 2.16 32.69
C GLU A 139 9.48 1.36 31.93
N SER A 140 9.10 0.80 30.79
CA SER A 140 10.02 0.09 29.88
C SER A 140 11.00 1.01 29.16
N GLY A 141 10.75 2.31 29.17
CA GLY A 141 11.55 3.31 28.46
C GLY A 141 11.27 3.40 26.97
N ALA A 142 10.20 2.78 26.47
CA ALA A 142 9.78 2.85 25.07
C ALA A 142 9.36 4.29 24.67
N ILE A 143 8.74 5.01 25.60
CA ILE A 143 8.47 6.45 25.48
C ILE A 143 9.03 7.22 26.69
N LYS A 144 9.18 8.53 26.56
CA LYS A 144 9.74 9.40 27.62
C LYS A 144 8.79 10.48 28.11
N ALA A 145 7.78 10.80 27.32
CA ALA A 145 6.81 11.86 27.60
C ALA A 145 5.52 11.63 26.82
N GLU A 146 4.47 12.35 27.17
CA GLU A 146 3.28 12.48 26.34
C GLU A 146 3.60 13.12 24.99
N GLY A 147 2.71 12.92 24.03
CA GLY A 147 2.80 13.53 22.71
C GLY A 147 2.57 15.05 22.77
N LEU A 148 2.97 15.70 21.69
CA LEU A 148 2.89 17.16 21.57
C LEU A 148 1.47 17.69 21.83
N PHE A 149 0.44 17.02 21.31
CA PHE A 149 -0.96 17.45 21.47
C PHE A 149 -1.57 17.16 22.85
N TYR A 150 -0.88 16.39 23.67
CA TYR A 150 -1.28 16.08 25.03
C TYR A 150 -0.41 16.78 26.10
N GLY A 151 0.42 17.75 25.66
CA GLY A 151 1.17 18.61 26.58
C GLY A 151 2.60 18.14 26.88
N GLY A 152 3.08 17.05 26.27
CA GLY A 152 4.43 16.51 26.50
C GLY A 152 5.56 17.29 25.81
N GLY A 153 5.23 18.36 25.07
CA GLY A 153 6.21 19.17 24.35
C GLY A 153 6.87 18.41 23.19
N PHE A 154 8.05 18.86 22.81
CA PHE A 154 8.76 18.31 21.65
C PHE A 154 9.66 17.11 21.98
N THR A 155 9.76 16.69 23.25
CA THR A 155 10.69 15.65 23.67
C THR A 155 10.41 14.32 22.96
N GLN A 156 9.18 13.82 23.06
CA GLN A 156 8.82 12.54 22.43
C GLN A 156 8.88 12.63 20.90
N LEU A 157 8.40 13.71 20.32
CA LEU A 157 8.45 13.92 18.86
C LEU A 157 9.91 13.95 18.36
N GLY A 158 10.81 14.62 19.08
CA GLY A 158 12.24 14.65 18.72
C GLY A 158 12.89 13.27 18.76
N LEU A 159 12.55 12.45 19.76
CA LEU A 159 13.03 11.07 19.86
C LEU A 159 12.50 10.19 18.73
N GLN A 160 11.23 10.34 18.34
CA GLN A 160 10.64 9.60 17.22
C GLN A 160 11.29 9.99 15.88
N LEU A 161 11.54 11.27 15.65
CA LEU A 161 12.24 11.75 14.45
C LEU A 161 13.68 11.21 14.38
N LEU A 162 14.41 11.22 15.50
CA LEU A 162 15.75 10.66 15.58
C LEU A 162 15.74 9.15 15.30
N GLY A 163 14.80 8.41 15.91
CA GLY A 163 14.63 6.97 15.68
C GLY A 163 14.33 6.66 14.23
N PHE A 164 13.36 7.36 13.64
CA PHE A 164 13.01 7.22 12.23
C PHE A 164 14.20 7.46 11.30
N VAL A 165 14.92 8.58 11.46
CA VAL A 165 16.07 8.91 10.60
C VAL A 165 17.18 7.87 10.74
N SER A 166 17.43 7.39 11.94
CA SER A 166 18.45 6.35 12.21
C SER A 166 18.11 5.03 11.50
N VAL A 167 16.86 4.57 11.62
CA VAL A 167 16.40 3.34 10.98
C VAL A 167 16.38 3.48 9.45
N ALA A 168 15.91 4.61 8.94
CA ALA A 168 15.86 4.89 7.51
C ALA A 168 17.27 4.91 6.90
N ALA A 169 18.23 5.57 7.56
CA ALA A 169 19.62 5.61 7.11
C ALA A 169 20.24 4.19 7.10
N TRP A 170 20.04 3.43 8.17
CA TRP A 170 20.52 2.06 8.26
C TRP A 170 19.94 1.17 7.15
N ALA A 171 18.61 1.19 6.99
CA ALA A 171 17.93 0.41 5.96
C ALA A 171 18.40 0.79 4.55
N ALA A 172 18.53 2.09 4.26
CA ALA A 172 18.99 2.57 2.96
C ALA A 172 20.41 2.08 2.64
N VAL A 173 21.34 2.15 3.60
CA VAL A 173 22.72 1.67 3.40
C VAL A 173 22.74 0.16 3.19
N CYS A 174 22.11 -0.61 4.09
CA CYS A 174 22.11 -2.06 4.00
C CYS A 174 21.44 -2.57 2.71
N MET A 175 20.27 -2.03 2.36
CA MET A 175 19.54 -2.48 1.16
C MET A 175 20.25 -2.06 -0.12
N THR A 176 20.89 -0.89 -0.14
CA THR A 176 21.74 -0.48 -1.27
C THR A 176 22.84 -1.50 -1.53
N ILE A 177 23.57 -1.89 -0.49
CA ILE A 177 24.63 -2.92 -0.61
C ILE A 177 24.05 -4.24 -1.11
N VAL A 178 22.97 -4.73 -0.49
CA VAL A 178 22.31 -6.00 -0.87
C VAL A 178 21.89 -5.97 -2.34
N PHE A 179 21.20 -4.93 -2.78
CA PHE A 179 20.74 -4.82 -4.17
C PHE A 179 21.89 -4.72 -5.17
N PHE A 180 22.98 -4.04 -4.83
CA PHE A 180 24.17 -4.03 -5.70
C PHE A 180 24.80 -5.40 -5.81
N VAL A 181 24.89 -6.15 -4.71
CA VAL A 181 25.41 -7.53 -4.74
C VAL A 181 24.53 -8.44 -5.60
N ILE A 182 23.20 -8.39 -5.41
CA ILE A 182 22.25 -9.16 -6.23
C ILE A 182 22.39 -8.80 -7.70
N LYS A 183 22.43 -7.50 -8.01
CA LYS A 183 22.57 -7.03 -9.39
C LYS A 183 23.86 -7.52 -10.05
N ALA A 184 24.95 -7.60 -9.28
CA ALA A 184 26.25 -8.02 -9.80
C ALA A 184 26.37 -9.56 -9.93
N THR A 185 25.54 -10.35 -9.24
CA THR A 185 25.64 -11.82 -9.20
C THR A 185 24.58 -12.51 -10.04
N ILE A 186 23.31 -12.33 -9.69
CA ILE A 186 22.17 -13.05 -10.29
C ILE A 186 21.25 -12.16 -11.14
N GLY A 187 21.45 -10.84 -11.11
CA GLY A 187 20.57 -9.88 -11.75
C GLY A 187 19.39 -9.46 -10.85
N LEU A 188 18.76 -8.31 -11.15
CA LEU A 188 17.63 -7.78 -10.39
C LEU A 188 16.32 -7.79 -11.17
N ARG A 189 16.40 -7.90 -12.50
CA ARG A 189 15.21 -7.82 -13.37
C ARG A 189 15.19 -9.00 -14.32
N ALA A 190 13.99 -9.45 -14.61
CA ALA A 190 13.72 -10.30 -15.75
C ALA A 190 14.13 -9.60 -17.05
N THR A 191 14.37 -10.38 -18.11
CA THR A 191 14.65 -9.85 -19.44
C THR A 191 13.36 -9.27 -20.03
N GLU A 192 13.48 -8.36 -21.01
CA GLU A 192 12.33 -7.79 -21.70
C GLU A 192 11.46 -8.88 -22.36
N GLU A 193 12.09 -9.93 -22.90
CA GLU A 193 11.38 -11.06 -23.48
C GLU A 193 10.56 -11.85 -22.44
N GLU A 194 11.09 -12.05 -21.23
CA GLU A 194 10.39 -12.70 -20.13
C GLU A 194 9.25 -11.84 -19.59
N GLU A 195 9.44 -10.52 -19.48
CA GLU A 195 8.39 -9.59 -19.06
C GLU A 195 7.21 -9.59 -20.07
N ILE A 196 7.49 -9.61 -21.37
CA ILE A 196 6.46 -9.67 -22.42
C ILE A 196 5.74 -11.02 -22.43
N LYS A 197 6.49 -12.11 -22.31
CA LYS A 197 5.95 -13.47 -22.32
C LYS A 197 5.16 -13.83 -21.06
N GLY A 198 5.49 -13.17 -19.95
CA GLY A 198 4.92 -13.40 -18.62
C GLY A 198 5.78 -14.30 -17.75
N LEU A 199 6.02 -13.85 -16.52
CA LEU A 199 6.89 -14.54 -15.57
C LEU A 199 6.32 -15.89 -15.10
N ASP A 200 4.99 -16.03 -15.05
CA ASP A 200 4.35 -17.31 -14.70
C ASP A 200 4.77 -18.43 -15.65
N ILE A 201 4.87 -18.13 -16.94
CA ILE A 201 5.32 -19.10 -17.96
C ILE A 201 6.83 -19.30 -17.85
N CYS A 202 7.61 -18.23 -17.77
CA CYS A 202 9.07 -18.29 -17.85
C CYS A 202 9.70 -18.91 -16.61
N GLU A 203 9.18 -18.59 -15.42
CA GLU A 203 9.76 -19.07 -14.15
C GLU A 203 9.10 -20.32 -13.61
N HIS A 204 7.78 -20.48 -13.83
CA HIS A 204 7.01 -21.57 -13.23
C HIS A 204 6.40 -22.55 -14.22
N GLY A 205 6.50 -22.28 -15.52
CA GLY A 205 5.88 -23.12 -16.56
C GLY A 205 4.35 -23.13 -16.52
N LEU A 206 3.73 -22.12 -15.88
CA LEU A 206 2.28 -21.99 -15.77
C LEU A 206 1.76 -21.12 -16.89
N THR A 207 0.73 -21.58 -17.59
CA THR A 207 0.08 -20.78 -18.65
C THR A 207 -0.67 -19.58 -18.07
N SER A 208 -1.18 -19.69 -16.84
CA SER A 208 -1.69 -18.58 -16.03
C SER A 208 -1.83 -19.04 -14.57
N ALA A 209 -1.44 -18.22 -13.61
CA ALA A 209 -1.68 -18.49 -12.19
C ALA A 209 -3.18 -18.44 -11.83
N TYR A 210 -4.01 -17.83 -12.69
CA TYR A 210 -5.44 -17.64 -12.51
C TYR A 210 -6.31 -18.38 -13.53
N ALA A 211 -5.76 -19.35 -14.28
CA ALA A 211 -6.45 -20.07 -15.33
C ALA A 211 -7.76 -20.77 -14.89
N GLY A 212 -8.02 -20.93 -13.60
CA GLY A 212 -9.29 -21.44 -13.07
C GLY A 212 -10.25 -20.37 -12.55
N PHE A 213 -9.88 -19.09 -12.58
CA PHE A 213 -10.67 -17.97 -12.06
C PHE A 213 -11.35 -17.11 -13.12
N GLU A 214 -11.24 -17.45 -14.38
CA GLU A 214 -11.97 -16.77 -15.44
C GLU A 214 -13.47 -17.08 -15.33
N LEU A 215 -14.14 -16.23 -14.54
CA LEU A 215 -15.59 -16.21 -14.46
C LEU A 215 -16.16 -15.75 -15.82
N GLY A 216 -16.55 -16.69 -16.64
CA GLY A 216 -17.51 -16.43 -17.71
C GLY A 216 -17.00 -16.23 -19.12
N THR A 217 -15.79 -16.58 -19.46
CA THR A 217 -15.35 -16.70 -20.86
C THR A 217 -15.49 -18.12 -21.42
N ALA A 218 -16.41 -18.91 -20.87
CA ALA A 218 -16.77 -20.19 -21.47
C ALA A 218 -17.32 -19.96 -22.89
N GLY A 219 -16.42 -20.00 -23.88
CA GLY A 219 -16.76 -19.78 -25.29
C GLY A 219 -15.85 -18.79 -26.05
N MET A 220 -14.90 -18.12 -25.38
CA MET A 220 -13.84 -17.42 -26.11
C MET A 220 -12.72 -18.41 -26.43
N PRO A 221 -12.22 -18.44 -27.68
CA PRO A 221 -11.05 -19.24 -28.02
C PRO A 221 -9.86 -18.78 -27.19
N ASP A 222 -9.02 -19.73 -26.72
CA ASP A 222 -7.73 -19.45 -26.11
C ASP A 222 -6.92 -18.56 -27.05
N ILE A 223 -6.89 -17.26 -26.78
CA ILE A 223 -6.09 -16.32 -27.57
C ILE A 223 -4.66 -16.47 -27.08
N THR A 224 -3.86 -17.23 -27.80
CA THR A 224 -2.43 -17.32 -27.53
C THR A 224 -1.74 -16.03 -27.97
N TYR A 225 -0.57 -15.72 -27.41
CA TYR A 225 0.24 -14.57 -27.82
C TYR A 225 0.51 -14.55 -29.33
N GLU A 226 0.65 -15.73 -29.94
CA GLU A 226 0.81 -15.91 -31.42
C GLU A 226 -0.44 -15.44 -32.16
N ASP A 227 -1.63 -15.63 -31.60
CA ASP A 227 -2.87 -15.13 -32.17
C ASP A 227 -2.96 -13.60 -32.13
N VAL A 228 -2.45 -12.99 -31.06
CA VAL A 228 -2.40 -11.52 -30.90
C VAL A 228 -1.38 -10.89 -31.84
N VAL A 229 -0.25 -11.53 -32.08
CA VAL A 229 0.82 -11.05 -32.95
C VAL A 229 0.52 -11.36 -34.43
N SER A 230 -0.15 -12.48 -34.74
CA SER A 230 -0.53 -12.88 -36.12
C SER A 230 -1.75 -12.14 -36.65
N VAL A 231 -2.52 -11.49 -35.77
CA VAL A 231 -3.66 -10.65 -36.14
C VAL A 231 -3.13 -9.32 -36.67
N GLY A 232 -2.69 -9.35 -37.93
CA GLY A 232 -2.57 -8.13 -38.72
C GLY A 232 -3.86 -7.32 -38.66
N SER A 233 -3.77 -6.03 -38.82
CA SER A 233 -4.79 -5.00 -38.57
C SER A 233 -6.23 -5.29 -39.11
N GLU A 234 -6.43 -6.28 -39.95
CA GLU A 234 -7.73 -6.62 -40.55
C GLU A 234 -8.61 -7.54 -39.68
N SER A 235 -8.06 -8.31 -38.75
CA SER A 235 -8.85 -9.24 -37.91
C SER A 235 -9.25 -8.67 -36.55
N MET A 236 -8.68 -7.57 -36.12
CA MET A 236 -9.09 -6.86 -34.88
C MET A 236 -10.48 -6.21 -35.01
N GLU A 237 -10.94 -5.90 -36.21
CA GLU A 237 -12.22 -5.20 -36.43
C GLU A 237 -13.44 -6.06 -36.07
N ASN A 238 -13.30 -7.39 -36.08
CA ASN A 238 -14.39 -8.34 -35.85
C ASN A 238 -14.44 -9.00 -34.48
N SER A 239 -13.44 -8.80 -33.59
CA SER A 239 -13.34 -9.51 -32.33
C SER A 239 -13.44 -8.61 -31.06
N VAL A 240 -13.54 -7.30 -31.22
CA VAL A 240 -13.74 -6.37 -30.11
C VAL A 240 -15.24 -6.09 -29.93
N PRO A 241 -15.81 -6.22 -28.72
CA PRO A 241 -17.20 -5.82 -28.47
C PRO A 241 -17.41 -4.37 -28.88
N ALA A 242 -18.59 -4.08 -29.46
CA ALA A 242 -18.99 -2.87 -30.19
C ALA A 242 -18.91 -1.52 -29.42
N MET A 243 -17.94 -1.33 -28.53
CA MET A 243 -17.75 -0.09 -27.77
C MET A 243 -16.70 0.88 -28.34
N ILE A 244 -15.85 0.44 -29.27
CA ILE A 244 -14.87 1.33 -29.92
C ILE A 244 -14.73 0.90 -31.38
N LYS A 245 -15.28 1.69 -32.30
CA LYS A 245 -14.98 1.51 -33.71
C LYS A 245 -13.58 2.05 -34.00
N THR A 246 -12.69 1.17 -34.43
CA THR A 246 -11.28 1.50 -34.76
C THR A 246 -11.14 2.50 -35.91
N SER A 247 -12.21 2.70 -36.71
CA SER A 247 -12.28 3.72 -37.77
C SER A 247 -12.16 5.18 -37.28
N ASP A 248 -12.40 5.44 -35.98
CA ASP A 248 -12.46 6.78 -35.44
C ASP A 248 -11.13 7.24 -34.78
N ILE A 249 -10.05 6.45 -34.89
CA ILE A 249 -8.74 6.75 -34.30
C ILE A 249 -7.74 7.08 -35.43
N PRO A 250 -7.19 8.30 -35.49
CA PRO A 250 -6.14 8.64 -36.45
C PRO A 250 -4.90 7.72 -36.27
N ASP A 251 -4.29 7.27 -37.37
CA ASP A 251 -3.23 6.26 -37.36
C ASP A 251 -2.02 6.57 -36.51
N GLU A 252 -1.67 7.84 -36.33
CA GLU A 252 -0.54 8.27 -35.50
C GLU A 252 -0.73 8.09 -33.97
N ASN A 253 -1.97 7.80 -33.53
CA ASN A 253 -2.30 7.70 -32.10
C ASN A 253 -2.73 6.28 -31.67
N LYS A 254 -2.73 5.30 -32.56
CA LYS A 254 -3.20 3.94 -32.24
C LYS A 254 -2.35 3.25 -31.18
N ILE A 255 -1.04 3.38 -31.27
CA ILE A 255 -0.09 2.74 -30.33
C ILE A 255 -0.17 3.36 -28.94
N THR A 256 -0.21 4.68 -28.85
CA THR A 256 -0.26 5.40 -27.56
C THR A 256 -1.55 5.19 -26.77
N LYS A 257 -2.69 4.95 -27.45
CA LYS A 257 -3.98 4.69 -26.78
C LYS A 257 -4.14 3.25 -26.29
N VAL A 258 -3.54 2.29 -26.97
CA VAL A 258 -3.49 0.90 -26.50
C VAL A 258 -2.63 0.79 -25.25
N GLU A 259 -1.49 1.49 -25.18
CA GLU A 259 -0.67 1.59 -23.96
C GLU A 259 -1.40 2.25 -22.78
N ILE A 260 -2.26 3.25 -23.03
CA ILE A 260 -3.04 3.90 -21.97
C ILE A 260 -4.16 3.00 -21.44
N LEU A 261 -4.77 2.16 -22.28
CA LEU A 261 -5.82 1.21 -21.87
C LEU A 261 -5.27 -0.03 -21.18
N MET A 262 -4.02 -0.42 -21.45
CA MET A 262 -3.34 -1.51 -20.74
C MET A 262 -2.72 -1.06 -19.40
N LYS A 263 -2.66 0.25 -19.14
CA LYS A 263 -2.19 0.83 -17.88
C LYS A 263 -3.32 1.26 -16.93
N GLN A 264 -4.58 0.99 -17.26
CA GLN A 264 -5.75 1.16 -16.40
C GLN A 264 -6.23 -0.19 -15.86
#